data_d4783eba651da9d3ef6c4c8f7a88b87e
#
_entry.id   d4783eba651da9d3ef6c4c8f7a88b87e
#
_cell.length_a   1.000
_cell.length_b   1.000
_cell.length_c   1.000
_cell.angle_alpha   90.00
_cell.angle_beta   90.00
_cell.angle_gamma   90.00
#
_symmetry.space_group_name_H-M   'P 1'
#
loop_
_entity.id
_entity.type
_entity.pdbx_description
1 polymer ?
#
loop_
_entity_poly.entity_id
_entity_poly.type
_entity_poly.pdbx_seq_one_letter_code
_entity_poly.pdbx_strand_id
1 'polypeptide(L)'
;MKKSTKNMLKASAIVGTTAGVVYLTIGSFLYYFTLTSGGLNRPFIAKIASGKPKQIDEERIRIDTIKKDGVKWFDEMPKESLVIKSTNFNKILHANLILPEKESNVFVFVIHGYTSSPRGMGVYVKHYHEMGYNVLTPSLNGHAESESSRITMGWNDRLDVIDWINFIVENYPDCKIVLHGESMGSATTMMATGEDLPENVKVAVADCGFTSVWDIFDNKIRNNFKMPTFPFLNSMNSVNMVCSGFNFKKASSIEQLKKSKTPTIFIHGDKDTFVPYEMLDKNFEACASEKEKVTIAGSPHARNSIVNPELYWGSVDNFIGKYL
;
A
#
# COMPACT_ATOMS: atom_id res chain seq x y z
N MET A 1 -57.63 2.18 4.53
CA MET A 1 -56.55 2.99 3.97
C MET A 1 -57.01 3.53 2.61
N LYS A 2 -57.07 4.86 2.45
CA LYS A 2 -57.59 5.49 1.21
C LYS A 2 -56.72 5.12 0.01
N LYS A 3 -57.30 4.93 -1.18
CA LYS A 3 -56.64 4.57 -2.46
C LYS A 3 -55.40 5.48 -2.75
N SER A 4 -55.50 6.76 -2.37
CA SER A 4 -54.40 7.76 -2.46
C SER A 4 -53.20 7.37 -1.62
N THR A 5 -53.34 6.95 -0.37
CA THR A 5 -52.24 6.55 0.54
C THR A 5 -51.51 5.31 0.01
N LYS A 6 -52.26 4.35 -0.58
CA LYS A 6 -51.67 3.15 -1.18
C LYS A 6 -50.83 3.45 -2.43
N ASN A 7 -51.30 4.44 -3.24
CA ASN A 7 -50.55 4.88 -4.42
C ASN A 7 -49.27 5.67 -4.04
N MET A 8 -49.35 6.53 -3.03
CA MET A 8 -48.16 7.23 -2.48
C MET A 8 -47.14 6.26 -1.94
N LEU A 9 -47.54 5.24 -1.17
CA LEU A 9 -46.62 4.22 -0.66
C LEU A 9 -45.96 3.42 -1.78
N LYS A 10 -46.68 3.07 -2.84
CA LYS A 10 -46.13 2.39 -4.01
C LYS A 10 -45.12 3.29 -4.75
N ALA A 11 -45.46 4.56 -4.97
CA ALA A 11 -44.58 5.52 -5.62
C ALA A 11 -43.29 5.73 -4.81
N SER A 12 -43.38 5.89 -3.48
CA SER A 12 -42.22 6.01 -2.59
C SER A 12 -41.35 4.75 -2.60
N ALA A 13 -41.97 3.56 -2.63
CA ALA A 13 -41.21 2.30 -2.72
C ALA A 13 -40.46 2.19 -4.07
N ILE A 14 -41.09 2.54 -5.18
CA ILE A 14 -40.46 2.53 -6.51
C ILE A 14 -39.28 3.51 -6.54
N VAL A 15 -39.47 4.74 -6.08
CA VAL A 15 -38.39 5.76 -6.03
C VAL A 15 -37.24 5.30 -5.15
N GLY A 16 -37.56 4.75 -3.96
CA GLY A 16 -36.51 4.23 -3.06
C GLY A 16 -35.72 3.06 -3.66
N THR A 17 -36.42 2.13 -4.33
CA THR A 17 -35.77 1.00 -5.02
C THR A 17 -34.89 1.48 -6.17
N THR A 18 -35.35 2.42 -6.99
CA THR A 18 -34.59 2.98 -8.11
C THR A 18 -33.35 3.72 -7.61
N ALA A 19 -33.49 4.55 -6.57
CA ALA A 19 -32.35 5.24 -5.97
C ALA A 19 -31.30 4.26 -5.38
N GLY A 20 -31.76 3.19 -4.73
CA GLY A 20 -30.91 2.13 -4.21
C GLY A 20 -30.14 1.39 -5.32
N VAL A 21 -30.80 1.07 -6.43
CA VAL A 21 -30.17 0.44 -7.59
C VAL A 21 -29.10 1.35 -8.18
N VAL A 22 -29.39 2.63 -8.41
CA VAL A 22 -28.43 3.62 -8.93
C VAL A 22 -27.22 3.75 -7.99
N TYR A 23 -27.48 3.87 -6.68
CA TYR A 23 -26.43 3.93 -5.66
C TYR A 23 -25.48 2.73 -5.73
N LEU A 24 -25.99 1.50 -5.73
CA LEU A 24 -25.19 0.28 -5.82
C LEU A 24 -24.49 0.14 -7.17
N THR A 25 -25.11 0.56 -8.28
CA THR A 25 -24.49 0.52 -9.60
C THR A 25 -23.26 1.43 -9.66
N ILE A 26 -23.37 2.65 -9.15
CA ILE A 26 -22.22 3.58 -9.05
C ILE A 26 -21.11 2.95 -8.18
N GLY A 27 -21.47 2.43 -7.01
CA GLY A 27 -20.51 1.80 -6.11
C GLY A 27 -19.82 0.60 -6.73
N SER A 28 -20.57 -0.26 -7.43
CA SER A 28 -20.03 -1.44 -8.12
C SER A 28 -19.07 -1.05 -9.24
N PHE A 29 -19.42 -0.02 -10.03
CA PHE A 29 -18.56 0.51 -11.08
C PHE A 29 -17.23 1.02 -10.50
N LEU A 30 -17.31 1.89 -9.48
CA LEU A 30 -16.11 2.45 -8.83
C LEU A 30 -15.25 1.35 -8.18
N TYR A 31 -15.90 0.41 -7.47
CA TYR A 31 -15.20 -0.72 -6.85
C TYR A 31 -14.49 -1.58 -7.88
N TYR A 32 -15.21 -2.04 -8.91
CA TYR A 32 -14.62 -2.89 -9.95
C TYR A 32 -13.44 -2.21 -10.64
N PHE A 33 -13.62 -0.94 -11.00
CA PHE A 33 -12.63 -0.17 -11.71
C PHE A 33 -11.36 0.10 -10.90
N THR A 34 -11.47 0.32 -9.57
CA THR A 34 -10.34 0.70 -8.72
C THR A 34 -9.79 -0.44 -7.87
N LEU A 35 -10.62 -1.40 -7.46
CA LEU A 35 -10.26 -2.41 -6.46
C LEU A 35 -10.28 -3.84 -6.99
N THR A 36 -10.20 -4.04 -8.32
CA THR A 36 -9.99 -5.37 -8.88
C THR A 36 -8.83 -5.42 -9.87
N SER A 37 -8.16 -6.58 -9.94
CA SER A 37 -7.08 -6.83 -10.90
C SER A 37 -7.57 -6.79 -12.35
N GLY A 38 -8.83 -7.15 -12.59
CA GLY A 38 -9.50 -7.11 -13.89
C GLY A 38 -10.18 -5.78 -14.21
N GLY A 39 -10.04 -4.77 -13.35
CA GLY A 39 -10.62 -3.44 -13.56
C GLY A 39 -10.18 -2.81 -14.87
N LEU A 40 -11.11 -2.13 -15.52
CA LEU A 40 -10.94 -1.55 -16.85
C LEU A 40 -9.66 -0.71 -16.97
N ASN A 41 -8.71 -1.25 -17.71
CA ASN A 41 -7.58 -0.51 -18.25
C ASN A 41 -6.72 0.23 -17.19
N ARG A 42 -5.99 -0.50 -16.35
CA ARG A 42 -5.09 0.05 -15.31
C ARG A 42 -4.20 1.21 -15.79
N PRO A 43 -3.66 1.23 -17.05
CA PRO A 43 -2.94 2.39 -17.58
C PRO A 43 -3.80 3.66 -17.62
N PHE A 44 -5.11 3.53 -17.85
CA PHE A 44 -6.03 4.64 -17.84
C PHE A 44 -6.25 5.21 -16.43
N ILE A 45 -6.36 4.34 -15.42
CA ILE A 45 -6.42 4.76 -14.01
C ILE A 45 -5.13 5.46 -13.59
N ALA A 46 -3.98 4.90 -13.92
CA ALA A 46 -2.69 5.51 -13.64
C ALA A 46 -2.57 6.89 -14.30
N LYS A 47 -3.05 7.03 -15.54
CA LYS A 47 -3.07 8.31 -16.28
C LYS A 47 -4.01 9.34 -15.66
N ILE A 48 -5.20 8.93 -15.19
CA ILE A 48 -6.15 9.80 -14.49
C ILE A 48 -5.60 10.19 -13.11
N ALA A 49 -5.03 9.23 -12.39
CA ALA A 49 -4.47 9.44 -11.06
C ALA A 49 -3.23 10.33 -11.08
N SER A 50 -2.40 10.24 -12.12
CA SER A 50 -1.17 11.05 -12.25
C SER A 50 -1.39 12.46 -12.83
N GLY A 51 -2.63 12.79 -13.27
CA GLY A 51 -2.93 14.07 -13.91
C GLY A 51 -2.42 14.15 -15.37
N LYS A 52 -2.48 15.36 -15.95
CA LYS A 52 -1.95 15.61 -17.32
C LYS A 52 -0.48 15.20 -17.39
N PRO A 53 -0.02 14.59 -18.50
CA PRO A 53 1.40 14.29 -18.65
C PRO A 53 2.19 15.60 -18.48
N LYS A 54 2.98 15.66 -17.40
CA LYS A 54 3.97 16.72 -17.23
C LYS A 54 4.94 16.64 -18.41
N GLN A 55 5.43 17.79 -18.84
CA GLN A 55 6.52 17.87 -19.80
C GLN A 55 7.61 16.85 -19.44
N ILE A 56 8.07 16.09 -20.42
CA ILE A 56 9.19 15.16 -20.21
C ILE A 56 10.42 16.05 -20.06
N ASP A 57 10.89 16.19 -18.84
CA ASP A 57 12.12 16.86 -18.48
C ASP A 57 13.24 15.83 -18.19
N GLU A 58 14.46 16.30 -18.11
CA GLU A 58 15.64 15.46 -17.86
C GLU A 58 15.52 14.69 -16.52
N GLU A 59 14.95 15.31 -15.50
CA GLU A 59 14.73 14.69 -14.19
C GLU A 59 13.80 13.47 -14.29
N ARG A 60 12.73 13.58 -15.05
CA ARG A 60 11.82 12.47 -15.28
C ARG A 60 12.48 11.34 -16.06
N ILE A 61 13.28 11.68 -17.07
CA ILE A 61 14.04 10.67 -17.83
C ILE A 61 14.99 9.94 -16.89
N ARG A 62 15.72 10.67 -16.04
CA ARG A 62 16.62 10.11 -15.04
C ARG A 62 15.89 9.13 -14.09
N ILE A 63 14.76 9.56 -13.53
CA ILE A 63 13.95 8.74 -12.62
C ILE A 63 13.46 7.46 -13.31
N ASP A 64 12.91 7.59 -14.52
CA ASP A 64 12.37 6.45 -15.27
C ASP A 64 13.50 5.48 -15.69
N THR A 65 14.72 5.97 -15.96
CA THR A 65 15.90 5.15 -16.24
C THR A 65 16.31 4.35 -15.01
N ILE A 66 16.47 5.00 -13.85
CA ILE A 66 16.83 4.31 -12.60
C ILE A 66 15.81 3.23 -12.23
N LYS A 67 14.51 3.52 -12.40
CA LYS A 67 13.47 2.50 -12.17
C LYS A 67 13.58 1.32 -13.13
N LYS A 68 13.85 1.57 -14.42
CA LYS A 68 14.06 0.50 -15.41
C LYS A 68 15.30 -0.34 -15.08
N ASP A 69 16.37 0.29 -14.66
CA ASP A 69 17.59 -0.41 -14.27
C ASP A 69 17.35 -1.27 -13.01
N GLY A 70 16.60 -0.77 -12.04
CA GLY A 70 16.19 -1.56 -10.88
C GLY A 70 15.33 -2.78 -11.26
N VAL A 71 14.38 -2.59 -12.20
CA VAL A 71 13.57 -3.69 -12.73
C VAL A 71 14.44 -4.72 -13.45
N LYS A 72 15.36 -4.28 -14.30
CA LYS A 72 16.28 -5.15 -15.01
C LYS A 72 17.15 -5.95 -14.04
N TRP A 73 17.72 -5.28 -13.04
CA TRP A 73 18.50 -5.92 -12.00
C TRP A 73 17.69 -7.00 -11.26
N PHE A 74 16.45 -6.68 -10.87
CA PHE A 74 15.56 -7.65 -10.21
C PHE A 74 15.27 -8.87 -11.06
N ASP A 75 15.09 -8.69 -12.38
CA ASP A 75 14.83 -9.80 -13.32
C ASP A 75 16.03 -10.74 -13.44
N GLU A 76 17.26 -10.18 -13.44
CA GLU A 76 18.52 -10.89 -13.61
C GLU A 76 18.99 -11.60 -12.33
N MET A 77 18.54 -11.12 -11.15
CA MET A 77 18.97 -11.72 -9.86
C MET A 77 18.36 -13.10 -9.64
N PRO A 78 19.19 -14.06 -9.17
CA PRO A 78 18.69 -15.33 -8.64
C PRO A 78 17.73 -15.06 -7.49
N LYS A 79 16.58 -15.75 -7.50
CA LYS A 79 15.55 -15.62 -6.46
C LYS A 79 14.78 -16.91 -6.28
N GLU A 80 14.43 -17.19 -5.05
CA GLU A 80 13.55 -18.28 -4.68
C GLU A 80 12.09 -17.82 -4.74
N SER A 81 11.25 -18.55 -5.45
CA SER A 81 9.79 -18.34 -5.41
C SER A 81 9.24 -19.09 -4.21
N LEU A 82 8.75 -18.36 -3.23
CA LEU A 82 8.13 -18.91 -2.03
C LEU A 82 6.62 -18.90 -2.15
N VAL A 83 6.02 -19.95 -1.60
CA VAL A 83 4.56 -20.16 -1.63
C VAL A 83 4.12 -20.64 -0.25
N ILE A 84 3.18 -19.90 0.38
CA ILE A 84 2.56 -20.30 1.65
C ILE A 84 1.04 -20.16 1.57
N LYS A 85 0.33 -20.85 2.46
CA LYS A 85 -1.12 -20.68 2.61
C LYS A 85 -1.42 -19.58 3.62
N SER A 86 -2.29 -18.64 3.25
CA SER A 86 -2.76 -17.63 4.21
C SER A 86 -3.51 -18.29 5.38
N THR A 87 -3.22 -17.84 6.60
CA THR A 87 -3.92 -18.30 7.82
C THR A 87 -5.28 -17.61 7.97
N ASN A 88 -5.43 -16.41 7.44
CA ASN A 88 -6.64 -15.58 7.59
C ASN A 88 -7.61 -15.71 6.43
N PHE A 89 -7.12 -16.11 5.25
CA PHE A 89 -7.90 -16.17 4.02
C PHE A 89 -7.64 -17.49 3.30
N ASN A 90 -8.66 -18.06 2.69
CA ASN A 90 -8.50 -19.31 1.93
C ASN A 90 -7.86 -19.05 0.56
N LYS A 91 -6.56 -18.72 0.54
CA LYS A 91 -5.78 -18.41 -0.66
C LYS A 91 -4.30 -18.75 -0.46
N ILE A 92 -3.60 -18.84 -1.56
CA ILE A 92 -2.14 -19.02 -1.62
C ILE A 92 -1.48 -17.62 -1.70
N LEU A 93 -0.39 -17.44 -0.96
CA LEU A 93 0.45 -16.26 -0.97
C LEU A 93 1.75 -16.58 -1.70
N HIS A 94 2.21 -15.63 -2.51
CA HIS A 94 3.44 -15.71 -3.28
C HIS A 94 4.41 -14.60 -2.88
N ALA A 95 5.69 -14.93 -2.77
CA ALA A 95 6.76 -13.96 -2.57
C ALA A 95 8.04 -14.42 -3.28
N ASN A 96 8.93 -13.49 -3.59
CA ASN A 96 10.29 -13.80 -4.00
C ASN A 96 11.23 -13.53 -2.83
N LEU A 97 12.15 -14.45 -2.58
CA LEU A 97 13.25 -14.31 -1.64
C LEU A 97 14.56 -14.21 -2.42
N ILE A 98 15.30 -13.13 -2.19
CA ILE A 98 16.62 -12.87 -2.77
C ILE A 98 17.63 -12.93 -1.63
N LEU A 99 18.59 -13.85 -1.74
CA LEU A 99 19.61 -14.08 -0.71
C LEU A 99 20.89 -13.32 -1.07
N PRO A 100 21.61 -12.79 -0.08
CA PRO A 100 22.93 -12.20 -0.29
C PRO A 100 24.00 -13.30 -0.50
N GLU A 101 25.20 -12.91 -0.98
CA GLU A 101 26.31 -13.84 -1.16
C GLU A 101 26.80 -14.47 0.17
N LYS A 102 26.69 -13.73 1.26
CA LYS A 102 27.06 -14.19 2.61
C LYS A 102 25.82 -14.36 3.46
N GLU A 103 25.82 -15.36 4.31
CA GLU A 103 24.73 -15.57 5.26
C GLU A 103 24.43 -14.31 6.09
N SER A 104 23.16 -14.01 6.23
CA SER A 104 22.64 -12.90 7.02
C SER A 104 21.45 -13.35 7.85
N ASN A 105 21.33 -12.86 9.07
CA ASN A 105 20.11 -13.05 9.86
C ASN A 105 19.14 -11.87 9.74
N VAL A 106 19.43 -10.87 8.90
CA VAL A 106 18.54 -9.74 8.63
C VAL A 106 17.70 -10.04 7.41
N PHE A 107 16.37 -9.89 7.55
CA PHE A 107 15.38 -10.02 6.49
C PHE A 107 14.66 -8.69 6.30
N VAL A 108 14.67 -8.16 5.08
CA VAL A 108 13.94 -6.95 4.72
C VAL A 108 12.74 -7.32 3.86
N PHE A 109 11.55 -6.98 4.32
CA PHE A 109 10.31 -7.13 3.57
C PHE A 109 10.08 -5.87 2.74
N VAL A 110 10.24 -5.94 1.44
CA VAL A 110 10.04 -4.82 0.52
C VAL A 110 8.63 -4.93 -0.07
N ILE A 111 7.72 -4.06 0.39
CA ILE A 111 6.28 -4.14 0.13
C ILE A 111 5.86 -3.09 -0.89
N HIS A 112 5.36 -3.54 -2.03
CA HIS A 112 5.06 -2.68 -3.18
C HIS A 112 3.78 -1.86 -3.05
N GLY A 113 3.69 -0.77 -3.84
CA GLY A 113 2.53 0.11 -3.91
C GLY A 113 1.40 -0.40 -4.83
N TYR A 114 0.31 0.37 -4.87
CA TYR A 114 -0.83 0.16 -5.76
C TYR A 114 -0.40 0.20 -7.23
N THR A 115 -0.87 -0.74 -8.04
CA THR A 115 -0.49 -0.97 -9.45
C THR A 115 0.99 -1.31 -9.70
N SER A 116 1.78 -1.50 -8.64
CA SER A 116 3.15 -1.97 -8.70
C SER A 116 3.23 -3.50 -8.54
N SER A 117 4.40 -4.03 -8.33
CA SER A 117 4.68 -5.45 -8.13
C SER A 117 6.02 -5.62 -7.41
N PRO A 118 6.38 -6.83 -6.91
CA PRO A 118 7.73 -7.12 -6.42
C PRO A 118 8.84 -6.62 -7.35
N ARG A 119 8.70 -6.88 -8.64
CA ARG A 119 9.61 -6.44 -9.69
C ARG A 119 9.76 -4.91 -9.76
N GLY A 120 8.67 -4.17 -9.53
CA GLY A 120 8.66 -2.71 -9.53
C GLY A 120 9.46 -2.09 -8.37
N MET A 121 9.79 -2.88 -7.35
CA MET A 121 10.57 -2.47 -6.18
C MET A 121 12.09 -2.72 -6.33
N GLY A 122 12.56 -3.03 -7.54
CA GLY A 122 13.95 -3.43 -7.79
C GLY A 122 15.00 -2.46 -7.26
N VAL A 123 14.74 -1.15 -7.24
CA VAL A 123 15.66 -0.14 -6.66
C VAL A 123 15.85 -0.38 -5.15
N TYR A 124 14.78 -0.65 -4.42
CA TYR A 124 14.80 -0.90 -2.98
C TYR A 124 15.43 -2.26 -2.67
N VAL A 125 15.05 -3.28 -3.44
CA VAL A 125 15.58 -4.65 -3.29
C VAL A 125 17.08 -4.67 -3.51
N LYS A 126 17.56 -3.98 -4.56
CA LYS A 126 18.98 -3.86 -4.88
C LYS A 126 19.76 -3.24 -3.72
N HIS A 127 19.28 -2.13 -3.16
CA HIS A 127 19.94 -1.45 -2.05
C HIS A 127 20.13 -2.39 -0.85
N TYR A 128 19.08 -3.06 -0.40
CA TYR A 128 19.18 -3.97 0.75
C TYR A 128 20.00 -5.22 0.47
N HIS A 129 19.96 -5.75 -0.74
CA HIS A 129 20.81 -6.84 -1.14
C HIS A 129 22.30 -6.43 -1.12
N GLU A 130 22.63 -5.24 -1.60
CA GLU A 130 24.00 -4.69 -1.56
C GLU A 130 24.48 -4.44 -0.13
N MET A 131 23.58 -4.21 0.83
CA MET A 131 23.87 -4.19 2.27
C MET A 131 24.12 -5.59 2.87
N GLY A 132 23.94 -6.65 2.11
CA GLY A 132 24.08 -8.02 2.55
C GLY A 132 22.89 -8.58 3.33
N TYR A 133 21.67 -8.07 3.10
CA TYR A 133 20.45 -8.56 3.75
C TYR A 133 19.66 -9.51 2.84
N ASN A 134 18.93 -10.43 3.45
CA ASN A 134 17.92 -11.22 2.77
C ASN A 134 16.73 -10.32 2.44
N VAL A 135 16.23 -10.36 1.21
CA VAL A 135 15.12 -9.50 0.80
C VAL A 135 13.93 -10.34 0.37
N LEU A 136 12.82 -10.20 1.10
CA LEU A 136 11.54 -10.81 0.77
C LEU A 136 10.62 -9.79 0.10
N THR A 137 10.05 -10.15 -1.05
CA THR A 137 9.12 -9.29 -1.80
C THR A 137 7.78 -9.99 -2.01
N PRO A 138 6.78 -9.75 -1.14
CA PRO A 138 5.47 -10.38 -1.27
C PRO A 138 4.65 -9.77 -2.41
N SER A 139 3.85 -10.60 -3.07
CA SER A 139 2.82 -10.18 -4.02
C SER A 139 1.53 -9.84 -3.28
N LEU A 140 1.16 -8.56 -3.22
CA LEU A 140 -0.05 -8.11 -2.52
C LEU A 140 -1.34 -8.48 -3.28
N ASN A 141 -2.45 -8.50 -2.57
CA ASN A 141 -3.76 -8.83 -3.11
C ASN A 141 -4.10 -8.04 -4.40
N GLY A 142 -4.54 -8.74 -5.41
CA GLY A 142 -4.91 -8.18 -6.72
C GLY A 142 -3.73 -7.74 -7.58
N HIS A 143 -2.49 -8.07 -7.21
CA HIS A 143 -1.27 -7.72 -7.94
C HIS A 143 -0.40 -8.95 -8.23
N ALA A 144 0.45 -8.81 -9.26
CA ALA A 144 1.44 -9.81 -9.63
C ALA A 144 0.89 -11.26 -9.60
N GLU A 145 1.54 -12.14 -8.85
CA GLU A 145 1.22 -13.59 -8.77
C GLU A 145 0.12 -13.89 -7.73
N SER A 146 -0.50 -12.87 -7.12
CA SER A 146 -1.57 -13.08 -6.14
C SER A 146 -2.77 -13.79 -6.75
N GLU A 147 -3.28 -14.83 -6.08
CA GLU A 147 -4.53 -15.49 -6.45
C GLU A 147 -5.76 -14.60 -6.30
N SER A 148 -5.68 -13.57 -5.45
CA SER A 148 -6.78 -12.63 -5.26
C SER A 148 -6.91 -11.68 -6.43
N SER A 149 -8.11 -11.58 -7.00
CA SER A 149 -8.44 -10.53 -7.96
C SER A 149 -8.82 -9.19 -7.30
N ARG A 150 -8.92 -9.13 -5.97
CA ARG A 150 -9.37 -7.96 -5.21
C ARG A 150 -8.20 -7.24 -4.57
N ILE A 151 -8.13 -5.93 -4.77
CA ILE A 151 -7.13 -5.06 -4.15
C ILE A 151 -7.69 -4.57 -2.83
N THR A 152 -6.98 -4.80 -1.73
CA THR A 152 -7.48 -4.52 -0.39
C THR A 152 -6.84 -3.29 0.27
N MET A 153 -6.08 -2.53 -0.53
CA MET A 153 -5.45 -1.26 -0.11
C MET A 153 -4.62 -1.38 1.18
N GLY A 154 -3.97 -2.52 1.38
CA GLY A 154 -3.17 -2.79 2.56
C GLY A 154 -3.92 -3.43 3.73
N TRP A 155 -5.25 -3.34 3.78
CA TRP A 155 -5.99 -3.79 4.97
C TRP A 155 -5.92 -5.29 5.20
N ASN A 156 -6.27 -6.11 4.20
CA ASN A 156 -6.11 -7.55 4.32
C ASN A 156 -4.65 -7.95 4.10
N ASP A 157 -3.93 -7.20 3.24
CA ASP A 157 -2.52 -7.44 2.95
C ASP A 157 -1.64 -7.41 4.20
N ARG A 158 -2.01 -6.60 5.24
CA ARG A 158 -1.26 -6.57 6.49
C ARG A 158 -1.24 -7.93 7.20
N LEU A 159 -2.32 -8.70 7.10
CA LEU A 159 -2.40 -10.04 7.69
C LEU A 159 -1.60 -11.06 6.86
N ASP A 160 -1.59 -10.90 5.54
CA ASP A 160 -0.74 -11.70 4.66
C ASP A 160 0.76 -11.43 4.92
N VAL A 161 1.13 -10.18 5.21
CA VAL A 161 2.51 -9.81 5.63
C VAL A 161 2.86 -10.48 6.96
N ILE A 162 1.92 -10.58 7.90
CA ILE A 162 2.13 -11.30 9.18
C ILE A 162 2.31 -12.80 8.93
N ASP A 163 1.57 -13.41 8.02
CA ASP A 163 1.78 -14.80 7.63
C ASP A 163 3.22 -15.01 7.09
N TRP A 164 3.73 -14.09 6.28
CA TRP A 164 5.13 -14.13 5.82
C TRP A 164 6.13 -13.91 6.94
N ILE A 165 5.86 -13.01 7.89
CA ILE A 165 6.70 -12.79 9.07
C ILE A 165 6.82 -14.08 9.86
N ASN A 166 5.69 -14.73 10.16
CA ASN A 166 5.65 -15.97 10.91
C ASN A 166 6.41 -17.08 10.17
N PHE A 167 6.23 -17.20 8.85
CA PHE A 167 6.97 -18.15 8.03
C PHE A 167 8.49 -17.94 8.13
N ILE A 168 8.97 -16.70 8.06
CA ILE A 168 10.41 -16.42 8.20
C ILE A 168 10.89 -16.72 9.62
N VAL A 169 10.16 -16.35 10.64
CA VAL A 169 10.55 -16.62 12.05
C VAL A 169 10.57 -18.12 12.34
N GLU A 170 9.63 -18.91 11.81
CA GLU A 170 9.61 -20.37 11.96
C GLU A 170 10.83 -21.04 11.33
N ASN A 171 11.30 -20.54 10.18
CA ASN A 171 12.45 -21.10 9.46
C ASN A 171 13.79 -20.51 9.91
N TYR A 172 13.79 -19.28 10.44
CA TYR A 172 14.98 -18.52 10.87
C TYR A 172 14.70 -17.87 12.23
N PRO A 173 14.70 -18.62 13.36
CA PRO A 173 14.27 -18.11 14.67
C PRO A 173 15.05 -16.89 15.18
N ASP A 174 16.34 -16.79 14.85
CA ASP A 174 17.22 -15.70 15.26
C ASP A 174 17.21 -14.51 14.27
N CYS A 175 16.26 -14.48 13.34
CA CYS A 175 16.18 -13.43 12.34
C CYS A 175 15.76 -12.08 12.96
N LYS A 176 16.24 -11.01 12.31
CA LYS A 176 15.80 -9.63 12.54
C LYS A 176 15.06 -9.15 11.29
N ILE A 177 13.85 -8.66 11.46
CA ILE A 177 12.99 -8.28 10.32
C ILE A 177 12.84 -6.77 10.27
N VAL A 178 13.06 -6.22 9.08
CA VAL A 178 12.78 -4.83 8.68
C VAL A 178 11.58 -4.84 7.74
N LEU A 179 10.56 -4.04 8.01
CA LEU A 179 9.43 -3.85 7.11
C LEU A 179 9.61 -2.54 6.34
N HIS A 180 9.69 -2.59 5.01
CA HIS A 180 9.80 -1.39 4.17
C HIS A 180 8.70 -1.37 3.12
N GLY A 181 7.81 -0.39 3.18
CA GLY A 181 6.72 -0.23 2.23
C GLY A 181 6.74 1.11 1.50
N GLU A 182 6.38 1.10 0.20
CA GLU A 182 6.16 2.30 -0.60
C GLU A 182 4.65 2.50 -0.85
N SER A 183 4.10 3.68 -0.61
CA SER A 183 2.72 4.07 -0.94
C SER A 183 1.68 3.14 -0.27
N MET A 184 0.92 2.36 -1.04
CA MET A 184 0.03 1.32 -0.48
C MET A 184 0.81 0.30 0.34
N GLY A 185 2.04 -0.05 -0.05
CA GLY A 185 2.93 -0.91 0.73
C GLY A 185 3.32 -0.27 2.06
N SER A 186 3.53 1.05 2.09
CA SER A 186 3.76 1.81 3.31
C SER A 186 2.54 1.78 4.25
N ALA A 187 1.34 1.96 3.70
CA ALA A 187 0.11 1.83 4.48
C ALA A 187 -0.06 0.40 5.01
N THR A 188 0.28 -0.63 4.20
CA THR A 188 0.30 -2.03 4.63
C THR A 188 1.26 -2.22 5.80
N THR A 189 2.49 -1.71 5.70
CA THR A 189 3.51 -1.73 6.75
C THR A 189 2.99 -1.07 8.03
N MET A 190 2.53 0.18 7.94
CA MET A 190 1.96 0.91 9.09
C MET A 190 0.79 0.17 9.74
N MET A 191 -0.09 -0.43 8.93
CA MET A 191 -1.22 -1.20 9.45
C MET A 191 -0.79 -2.53 10.06
N ALA A 192 0.27 -3.17 9.56
CA ALA A 192 0.82 -4.39 10.14
C ALA A 192 1.47 -4.13 11.50
N THR A 193 2.18 -3.00 11.67
CA THR A 193 2.83 -2.66 12.97
C THR A 193 1.85 -2.43 14.12
N GLY A 194 0.57 -2.24 13.83
CA GLY A 194 -0.48 -2.13 14.85
C GLY A 194 -1.10 -3.47 15.28
N GLU A 195 -0.68 -4.58 14.67
CA GLU A 195 -1.05 -5.93 15.06
C GLU A 195 -0.01 -6.50 16.06
N ASP A 196 -0.29 -7.67 16.61
CA ASP A 196 0.66 -8.34 17.51
C ASP A 196 1.74 -9.04 16.68
N LEU A 197 2.94 -8.44 16.66
CA LEU A 197 4.08 -8.92 15.89
C LEU A 197 5.11 -9.61 16.79
N PRO A 198 5.84 -10.63 16.28
CA PRO A 198 6.94 -11.24 17.00
C PRO A 198 8.08 -10.21 17.21
N GLU A 199 8.85 -10.42 18.29
CA GLU A 199 9.99 -9.55 18.64
C GLU A 199 11.09 -9.49 17.59
N ASN A 200 11.07 -10.42 16.63
CA ASN A 200 11.94 -10.42 15.44
C ASN A 200 11.73 -9.19 14.56
N VAL A 201 10.53 -8.59 14.55
CA VAL A 201 10.25 -7.36 13.80
C VAL A 201 10.83 -6.18 14.56
N LYS A 202 11.97 -5.67 14.07
CA LYS A 202 12.78 -4.65 14.76
C LYS A 202 12.39 -3.23 14.41
N VAL A 203 12.03 -2.97 13.14
CA VAL A 203 11.87 -1.61 12.64
C VAL A 203 11.03 -1.58 11.37
N ALA A 204 10.36 -0.46 11.14
CA ALA A 204 9.57 -0.21 9.95
C ALA A 204 10.00 1.08 9.22
N VAL A 205 9.92 1.06 7.89
CA VAL A 205 10.15 2.19 6.98
C VAL A 205 8.86 2.44 6.22
N ALA A 206 8.25 3.60 6.43
CA ALA A 206 6.98 4.00 5.85
C ALA A 206 7.21 5.13 4.82
N ASP A 207 7.34 4.77 3.53
CA ASP A 207 7.57 5.70 2.44
C ASP A 207 6.25 6.11 1.77
N CYS A 208 5.89 7.39 1.83
CA CYS A 208 4.73 8.06 1.23
C CYS A 208 3.38 7.34 1.42
N GLY A 209 3.13 6.82 2.63
CA GLY A 209 1.89 6.10 2.97
C GLY A 209 0.73 7.02 3.36
N PHE A 210 -0.49 6.55 3.13
CA PHE A 210 -1.72 7.28 3.45
C PHE A 210 -2.26 6.98 4.85
N THR A 211 -3.13 7.88 5.36
CA THR A 211 -3.73 7.82 6.71
C THR A 211 -4.82 6.76 6.85
N SER A 212 -5.67 6.62 5.83
CA SER A 212 -6.69 5.58 5.74
C SER A 212 -7.13 5.37 4.29
N VAL A 213 -7.75 4.23 4.02
CA VAL A 213 -8.35 3.96 2.70
C VAL A 213 -9.47 4.95 2.39
N TRP A 214 -10.21 5.38 3.42
CA TRP A 214 -11.23 6.42 3.26
C TRP A 214 -10.60 7.75 2.83
N ASP A 215 -9.56 8.20 3.52
CA ASP A 215 -8.96 9.52 3.29
C ASP A 215 -8.33 9.63 1.90
N ILE A 216 -7.62 8.58 1.47
CA ILE A 216 -7.00 8.61 0.14
C ILE A 216 -8.06 8.62 -0.98
N PHE A 217 -9.14 7.86 -0.85
CA PHE A 217 -10.21 7.90 -1.84
C PHE A 217 -11.03 9.18 -1.80
N ASP A 218 -11.32 9.74 -0.61
CA ASP A 218 -11.99 11.03 -0.47
C ASP A 218 -11.19 12.14 -1.15
N ASN A 219 -9.88 12.17 -0.88
CA ASN A 219 -8.97 13.11 -1.54
C ASN A 219 -9.03 12.98 -3.07
N LYS A 220 -8.98 11.75 -3.61
CA LYS A 220 -9.06 11.51 -5.05
C LYS A 220 -10.39 11.94 -5.66
N ILE A 221 -11.49 11.59 -5.03
CA ILE A 221 -12.83 11.96 -5.50
C ILE A 221 -12.99 13.47 -5.54
N ARG A 222 -12.61 14.17 -4.48
CA ARG A 222 -12.74 15.64 -4.37
C ARG A 222 -11.75 16.38 -5.27
N ASN A 223 -10.48 16.01 -5.23
CA ASN A 223 -9.43 16.80 -5.86
C ASN A 223 -9.19 16.45 -7.34
N ASN A 224 -9.27 15.16 -7.71
CA ASN A 224 -9.02 14.75 -9.09
C ASN A 224 -10.31 14.73 -9.93
N PHE A 225 -11.42 14.24 -9.38
CA PHE A 225 -12.69 14.14 -10.10
C PHE A 225 -13.64 15.30 -9.85
N LYS A 226 -13.33 16.19 -8.87
CA LYS A 226 -14.17 17.33 -8.49
C LYS A 226 -15.61 16.91 -8.11
N MET A 227 -15.75 15.72 -7.55
CA MET A 227 -17.03 15.16 -7.12
C MET A 227 -17.19 15.18 -5.59
N PRO A 228 -18.41 15.23 -5.05
CA PRO A 228 -18.63 15.12 -3.61
C PRO A 228 -18.37 13.70 -3.12
N THR A 229 -17.97 13.56 -1.85
CA THR A 229 -17.77 12.26 -1.20
C THR A 229 -19.05 11.40 -1.25
N PHE A 230 -20.17 11.97 -0.82
CA PHE A 230 -21.47 11.33 -0.91
C PHE A 230 -22.16 11.68 -2.24
N PRO A 231 -22.76 10.72 -2.96
CA PRO A 231 -22.91 9.31 -2.60
C PRO A 231 -21.75 8.39 -3.07
N PHE A 232 -20.78 8.89 -3.80
CA PHE A 232 -19.79 8.09 -4.56
C PHE A 232 -18.93 7.18 -3.66
N LEU A 233 -18.20 7.76 -2.73
CA LEU A 233 -17.34 6.98 -1.84
C LEU A 233 -18.15 6.08 -0.89
N ASN A 234 -19.31 6.56 -0.44
CA ASN A 234 -20.18 5.78 0.42
C ASN A 234 -20.72 4.53 -0.30
N SER A 235 -21.13 4.67 -1.58
CA SER A 235 -21.61 3.53 -2.38
C SER A 235 -20.48 2.53 -2.67
N MET A 236 -19.29 3.02 -3.03
CA MET A 236 -18.10 2.19 -3.23
C MET A 236 -17.74 1.43 -1.95
N ASN A 237 -17.75 2.10 -0.79
CA ASN A 237 -17.48 1.45 0.49
C ASN A 237 -18.54 0.39 0.83
N SER A 238 -19.82 0.64 0.54
CA SER A 238 -20.89 -0.36 0.74
C SER A 238 -20.64 -1.63 -0.08
N VAL A 239 -20.24 -1.48 -1.34
CA VAL A 239 -19.87 -2.61 -2.21
C VAL A 239 -18.62 -3.30 -1.70
N ASN A 240 -17.58 -2.54 -1.28
CA ASN A 240 -16.36 -3.11 -0.73
C ASN A 240 -16.62 -3.95 0.52
N MET A 241 -17.50 -3.49 1.41
CA MET A 241 -17.89 -4.26 2.61
C MET A 241 -18.45 -5.63 2.26
N VAL A 242 -19.25 -5.72 1.18
CA VAL A 242 -19.81 -6.99 0.71
C VAL A 242 -18.76 -7.85 -0.02
N CYS A 243 -17.96 -7.22 -0.90
CA CYS A 243 -17.05 -7.94 -1.77
C CYS A 243 -15.71 -8.30 -1.10
N SER A 244 -15.15 -7.40 -0.28
CA SER A 244 -13.81 -7.55 0.33
C SER A 244 -13.85 -7.67 1.85
N GLY A 245 -15.02 -7.56 2.47
CA GLY A 245 -15.24 -7.82 3.90
C GLY A 245 -14.74 -6.73 4.85
N PHE A 246 -14.37 -5.54 4.38
CA PHE A 246 -13.88 -4.47 5.26
C PHE A 246 -14.44 -3.09 4.92
N ASN A 247 -14.42 -2.20 5.91
CA ASN A 247 -14.84 -0.81 5.78
C ASN A 247 -13.63 0.09 5.57
N PHE A 248 -13.69 1.01 4.60
CA PHE A 248 -12.59 1.94 4.29
C PHE A 248 -12.15 2.81 5.46
N LYS A 249 -13.08 3.19 6.37
CA LYS A 249 -12.76 3.97 7.57
C LYS A 249 -12.02 3.15 8.62
N LYS A 250 -12.29 1.83 8.69
CA LYS A 250 -11.58 0.91 9.59
C LYS A 250 -10.18 0.57 9.08
N ALA A 251 -9.98 0.59 7.76
CA ALA A 251 -8.70 0.41 7.13
C ALA A 251 -7.86 1.69 7.27
N SER A 252 -7.29 1.89 8.46
CA SER A 252 -6.64 3.12 8.90
C SER A 252 -5.23 2.86 9.43
N SER A 253 -4.24 3.47 8.78
CA SER A 253 -2.86 3.50 9.28
C SER A 253 -2.79 4.23 10.62
N ILE A 254 -3.54 5.34 10.79
CA ILE A 254 -3.58 6.11 12.04
C ILE A 254 -4.03 5.23 13.21
N GLU A 255 -5.13 4.49 13.07
CA GLU A 255 -5.66 3.68 14.17
C GLU A 255 -4.74 2.49 14.51
N GLN A 256 -3.99 1.98 13.56
CA GLN A 256 -3.01 0.94 13.79
C GLN A 256 -1.71 1.50 14.40
N LEU A 257 -1.23 2.63 13.92
CA LEU A 257 -0.02 3.29 14.45
C LEU A 257 -0.17 3.67 15.93
N LYS A 258 -1.37 4.01 16.41
CA LYS A 258 -1.64 4.25 17.84
C LYS A 258 -1.36 3.02 18.74
N LYS A 259 -1.33 1.83 18.16
CA LYS A 259 -1.06 0.56 18.86
C LYS A 259 0.34 0.04 18.60
N SER A 260 1.03 0.59 17.60
CA SER A 260 2.35 0.12 17.16
C SER A 260 3.39 0.23 18.26
N LYS A 261 4.15 -0.84 18.44
CA LYS A 261 5.35 -0.90 19.28
C LYS A 261 6.63 -0.90 18.46
N THR A 262 6.51 -1.00 17.12
CA THR A 262 7.66 -1.10 16.20
C THR A 262 8.19 0.28 15.88
N PRO A 263 9.47 0.58 16.16
CA PRO A 263 10.12 1.82 15.75
C PRO A 263 9.93 2.09 14.28
N THR A 264 9.53 3.30 13.90
CA THR A 264 9.13 3.58 12.52
C THR A 264 9.71 4.90 12.01
N ILE A 265 10.40 4.86 10.87
CA ILE A 265 10.77 6.06 10.12
C ILE A 265 9.74 6.35 9.03
N PHE A 266 9.27 7.60 8.99
CA PHE A 266 8.29 8.10 8.03
C PHE A 266 8.97 9.01 7.02
N ILE A 267 8.85 8.72 5.73
CA ILE A 267 9.48 9.48 4.66
C ILE A 267 8.41 9.93 3.66
N HIS A 268 8.49 11.19 3.20
CA HIS A 268 7.53 11.69 2.21
C HIS A 268 8.14 12.84 1.39
N GLY A 269 7.76 12.90 0.12
CA GLY A 269 8.10 14.02 -0.76
C GLY A 269 7.13 15.19 -0.59
N ASP A 270 7.63 16.42 -0.47
CA ASP A 270 6.79 17.61 -0.28
C ASP A 270 6.01 18.03 -1.54
N LYS A 271 6.30 17.42 -2.69
CA LYS A 271 5.55 17.60 -3.95
C LYS A 271 4.65 16.44 -4.30
N ASP A 272 4.39 15.56 -3.34
CA ASP A 272 3.46 14.47 -3.53
C ASP A 272 2.02 14.97 -3.64
N THR A 273 1.46 14.87 -4.83
CA THR A 273 0.06 15.21 -5.14
C THR A 273 -0.83 13.97 -5.21
N PHE A 274 -0.23 12.78 -5.12
CA PHE A 274 -0.99 11.53 -5.13
C PHE A 274 -1.41 11.11 -3.73
N VAL A 275 -0.49 10.99 -2.79
CA VAL A 275 -0.77 10.92 -1.35
C VAL A 275 -0.39 12.27 -0.76
N PRO A 276 -1.35 13.09 -0.33
CA PRO A 276 -1.07 14.44 0.16
C PRO A 276 -0.02 14.45 1.29
N TYR A 277 0.94 15.38 1.18
CA TYR A 277 2.06 15.49 2.12
C TYR A 277 1.61 15.61 3.59
N GLU A 278 0.48 16.29 3.85
CA GLU A 278 -0.07 16.40 5.19
C GLU A 278 -0.44 15.06 5.85
N MET A 279 -0.51 13.97 5.09
CA MET A 279 -0.71 12.63 5.63
C MET A 279 0.53 12.11 6.36
N LEU A 280 1.73 12.59 6.01
CA LEU A 280 2.96 12.31 6.73
C LEU A 280 2.86 12.74 8.20
N ASP A 281 2.49 14.01 8.44
CA ASP A 281 2.41 14.55 9.79
C ASP A 281 1.37 13.81 10.63
N LYS A 282 0.20 13.52 10.06
CA LYS A 282 -0.85 12.78 10.75
C LYS A 282 -0.43 11.35 11.13
N ASN A 283 0.26 10.64 10.24
CA ASN A 283 0.78 9.31 10.51
C ASN A 283 1.88 9.37 11.57
N PHE A 284 2.81 10.31 11.44
CA PHE A 284 3.89 10.53 12.41
C PHE A 284 3.33 10.83 13.81
N GLU A 285 2.39 11.75 13.94
CA GLU A 285 1.77 12.12 15.22
C GLU A 285 1.05 10.92 15.86
N ALA A 286 0.36 10.11 15.05
CA ALA A 286 -0.41 8.97 15.53
C ALA A 286 0.46 7.80 16.03
N CYS A 287 1.70 7.70 15.57
CA CYS A 287 2.57 6.58 15.92
C CYS A 287 2.95 6.62 17.39
N ALA A 288 2.67 5.53 18.12
CA ALA A 288 2.93 5.40 19.55
C ALA A 288 4.36 4.96 19.89
N SER A 289 5.07 4.36 18.93
CA SER A 289 6.45 3.88 19.11
C SER A 289 7.48 4.98 18.85
N GLU A 290 8.76 4.65 19.06
CA GLU A 290 9.89 5.49 18.64
C GLU A 290 9.80 5.79 17.13
N LYS A 291 10.07 7.02 16.73
CA LYS A 291 9.79 7.47 15.37
C LYS A 291 10.69 8.59 14.91
N GLU A 292 11.00 8.57 13.61
CA GLU A 292 11.66 9.67 12.91
C GLU A 292 10.85 10.10 11.70
N LYS A 293 11.03 11.35 11.26
CA LYS A 293 10.35 11.92 10.10
C LYS A 293 11.34 12.58 9.17
N VAL A 294 11.28 12.24 7.87
CA VAL A 294 12.13 12.79 6.83
C VAL A 294 11.29 13.32 5.67
N THR A 295 11.57 14.55 5.28
CA THR A 295 10.95 15.18 4.10
C THR A 295 11.95 15.25 2.96
N ILE A 296 11.59 14.71 1.80
CA ILE A 296 12.39 14.81 0.60
C ILE A 296 11.89 15.99 -0.23
N ALA A 297 12.66 17.08 -0.21
CA ALA A 297 12.30 18.32 -0.91
C ALA A 297 12.22 18.11 -2.42
N GLY A 298 11.17 18.63 -3.05
CA GLY A 298 10.93 18.53 -4.49
C GLY A 298 10.42 17.18 -4.96
N SER A 299 10.36 16.15 -4.11
CA SER A 299 10.00 14.79 -4.52
C SER A 299 8.51 14.62 -4.73
N PRO A 300 8.08 14.13 -5.90
CA PRO A 300 6.71 13.69 -6.14
C PRO A 300 6.49 12.27 -5.61
N HIS A 301 5.25 11.76 -5.70
CA HIS A 301 4.85 10.44 -5.19
C HIS A 301 5.76 9.30 -5.64
N ALA A 302 6.20 8.47 -4.69
CA ALA A 302 6.98 7.25 -4.92
C ALA A 302 8.27 7.49 -5.73
N ARG A 303 9.00 8.57 -5.38
CA ARG A 303 10.28 8.95 -6.00
C ARG A 303 11.35 9.34 -4.99
N ASN A 304 11.05 9.23 -3.69
CA ASN A 304 11.89 9.73 -2.61
C ASN A 304 13.33 9.18 -2.67
N SER A 305 13.46 7.87 -2.85
CA SER A 305 14.75 7.15 -2.93
C SER A 305 15.60 7.50 -4.15
N ILE A 306 15.00 8.18 -5.16
CA ILE A 306 15.68 8.53 -6.43
C ILE A 306 15.96 10.02 -6.52
N VAL A 307 15.04 10.86 -6.01
CA VAL A 307 15.19 12.33 -6.06
C VAL A 307 16.34 12.78 -5.18
N ASN A 308 16.43 12.28 -3.96
CA ASN A 308 17.57 12.53 -3.08
C ASN A 308 18.03 11.23 -2.40
N PRO A 309 18.81 10.40 -3.10
CA PRO A 309 19.21 9.09 -2.60
C PRO A 309 20.10 9.19 -1.34
N GLU A 310 20.96 10.21 -1.24
CA GLU A 310 21.84 10.37 -0.08
C GLU A 310 21.03 10.63 1.20
N LEU A 311 20.12 11.58 1.17
CA LEU A 311 19.25 11.86 2.31
C LEU A 311 18.32 10.69 2.61
N TYR A 312 17.73 10.09 1.58
CA TYR A 312 16.80 8.98 1.74
C TYR A 312 17.46 7.77 2.38
N TRP A 313 18.47 7.22 1.72
CA TRP A 313 19.14 6.00 2.18
C TRP A 313 19.98 6.26 3.43
N GLY A 314 20.64 7.42 3.54
CA GLY A 314 21.35 7.79 4.75
C GLY A 314 20.45 7.84 5.98
N SER A 315 19.21 8.36 5.84
CA SER A 315 18.24 8.38 6.94
C SER A 315 17.70 6.98 7.26
N VAL A 316 17.36 6.20 6.23
CA VAL A 316 16.87 4.82 6.39
C VAL A 316 17.92 3.95 7.06
N ASP A 317 19.17 3.90 6.52
CA ASP A 317 20.23 3.04 7.00
C ASP A 317 20.66 3.40 8.43
N ASN A 318 20.75 4.70 8.74
CA ASN A 318 21.02 5.17 10.10
C ASN A 318 19.91 4.79 11.08
N PHE A 319 18.63 4.89 10.65
CA PHE A 319 17.51 4.57 11.53
C PHE A 319 17.45 3.06 11.79
N ILE A 320 17.45 2.23 10.75
CA ILE A 320 17.39 0.77 10.92
C ILE A 320 18.60 0.22 11.68
N GLY A 321 19.79 0.80 11.47
CA GLY A 321 21.03 0.41 12.16
C GLY A 321 20.99 0.57 13.68
N LYS A 322 20.06 1.36 14.23
CA LYS A 322 19.85 1.48 15.69
C LYS A 322 19.24 0.23 16.32
N TYR A 323 18.57 -0.61 15.50
CA TYR A 323 17.76 -1.74 15.98
C TYR A 323 18.29 -3.10 15.48
N LEU A 324 19.24 -3.11 14.56
CA LEU A 324 19.92 -4.30 14.05
C LEU A 324 21.26 -4.52 14.74
#